data_f38643a74df683c78f2aeeb45ea834dd
#
_entry.id   f38643a74df683c78f2aeeb45ea834dd
#
_cell.length_a   1.000
_cell.length_b   1.000
_cell.length_c   1.000
_cell.angle_alpha   90.00
_cell.angle_beta   90.00
_cell.angle_gamma   90.00
#
_symmetry.space_group_name_H-M   'P 1'
#
loop_
_entity.id
_entity.type
_entity.pdbx_description
1 polymer ?
#
loop_
_entity_poly.entity_id
_entity_poly.type
_entity_poly.pdbx_seq_one_letter_code
_entity_poly.pdbx_strand_id
1 'polypeptide(L)'
;MTALRLARLRLQSRAHAILQTALAALAAWYLSVLLLPDPRPIFACIATLVAIGATHGRHRQRAMHLVAGVVLGLAVAVVFIHLIGTGAPQLALLIVLAMSIAVLFNGSDIVISEAAVSAMLLLVVGGEFSPNRLLEAVIGGAVALTIALLFPPKAALTVSRAAQAVFGQLGRSLERTASALEAGDPERAGAALEQARAIDELIESLDDALATGRETVRTAPPRFGEREPVERYDRSFEQIDLAVRNTRVLARHAHRVLRTGEASPDVAPAVGNLARSVWELAAAYDEPERAAGARDLAGRAAAGAAPDALGESVRSTAVDLMRAAELVAGEPVELPSEELLLGLARHDERLRAAAAAAAERDTCPFVAVIDCSSAAETEPQAFVA
;
A
#
# COMPACT_ATOMS: atom_id res chain seq x y z
N MET A 1 19.97 10.24 -24.08
CA MET A 1 19.62 11.49 -23.33
C MET A 1 18.48 11.29 -22.32
N THR A 2 17.68 10.24 -22.40
CA THR A 2 16.53 9.97 -21.52
C THR A 2 16.89 9.46 -20.12
N ALA A 3 17.92 8.59 -19.98
CA ALA A 3 18.32 8.00 -18.70
C ALA A 3 18.88 9.05 -17.71
N LEU A 4 19.68 9.99 -18.17
CA LEU A 4 20.23 11.08 -17.35
C LEU A 4 19.15 12.06 -16.86
N ARG A 5 18.14 12.35 -17.69
CA ARG A 5 16.97 13.16 -17.27
C ARG A 5 16.16 12.47 -16.19
N LEU A 6 15.89 11.17 -16.35
CA LEU A 6 15.18 10.38 -15.35
C LEU A 6 15.97 10.27 -14.04
N ALA A 7 17.28 10.06 -14.10
CA ALA A 7 18.15 10.05 -12.91
C ALA A 7 18.11 11.40 -12.17
N ARG A 8 18.19 12.52 -12.91
CA ARG A 8 18.12 13.87 -12.33
C ARG A 8 16.76 14.14 -11.66
N LEU A 9 15.67 13.73 -12.28
CA LEU A 9 14.32 13.88 -11.71
C LEU A 9 14.16 13.04 -10.43
N ARG A 10 14.67 11.80 -10.43
CA ARG A 10 14.68 10.93 -9.24
C ARG A 10 15.54 11.52 -8.11
N LEU A 11 16.69 12.10 -8.45
CA LEU A 11 17.54 12.76 -7.47
C LEU A 11 16.87 14.00 -6.89
N GLN A 12 16.29 14.85 -7.74
CA GLN A 12 15.57 16.05 -7.30
C GLN A 12 14.38 15.73 -6.40
N SER A 13 13.62 14.67 -6.71
CA SER A 13 12.47 14.26 -5.88
C SER A 13 12.87 13.74 -4.50
N ARG A 14 14.10 13.23 -4.33
CA ARG A 14 14.63 12.70 -3.06
C ARG A 14 15.66 13.60 -2.40
N ALA A 15 16.10 14.68 -3.06
CA ALA A 15 17.18 15.55 -2.56
C ALA A 15 16.89 16.11 -1.17
N HIS A 16 15.64 16.50 -0.90
CA HIS A 16 15.23 17.01 0.41
C HIS A 16 15.39 15.94 1.51
N ALA A 17 14.93 14.73 1.26
CA ALA A 17 15.07 13.62 2.22
C ALA A 17 16.55 13.27 2.47
N ILE A 18 17.38 13.23 1.42
CA ILE A 18 18.82 12.98 1.54
C ILE A 18 19.49 14.06 2.39
N LEU A 19 19.20 15.34 2.09
CA LEU A 19 19.77 16.46 2.84
C LEU A 19 19.31 16.47 4.30
N GLN A 20 18.04 16.20 4.54
CA GLN A 20 17.47 16.08 5.88
C GLN A 20 18.17 14.97 6.69
N THR A 21 18.38 13.80 6.07
CA THR A 21 19.06 12.67 6.71
C THR A 21 20.52 12.99 7.04
N ALA A 22 21.23 13.66 6.12
CA ALA A 22 22.62 14.08 6.35
C ALA A 22 22.72 15.11 7.49
N LEU A 23 21.84 16.10 7.52
CA LEU A 23 21.79 17.11 8.58
C LEU A 23 21.41 16.49 9.94
N ALA A 24 20.52 15.50 9.94
CA ALA A 24 20.17 14.77 11.15
C ALA A 24 21.34 13.99 11.73
N ALA A 25 22.09 13.27 10.88
CA ALA A 25 23.29 12.55 11.30
C ALA A 25 24.37 13.51 11.85
N LEU A 26 24.52 14.67 11.21
CA LEU A 26 25.45 15.71 11.66
C LEU A 26 25.01 16.29 13.02
N ALA A 27 23.72 16.55 13.22
CA ALA A 27 23.16 17.01 14.48
C ALA A 27 23.38 15.97 15.60
N ALA A 28 23.15 14.69 15.32
CA ALA A 28 23.40 13.61 16.24
C ALA A 28 24.88 13.50 16.63
N TRP A 29 25.79 13.69 15.66
CA TRP A 29 27.23 13.73 15.91
C TRP A 29 27.59 14.83 16.88
N TYR A 30 27.24 16.08 16.60
CA TYR A 30 27.58 17.21 17.45
C TYR A 30 26.93 17.12 18.83
N LEU A 31 25.68 16.69 18.89
CA LEU A 31 24.97 16.51 20.15
C LEU A 31 25.67 15.46 21.03
N SER A 32 26.11 14.36 20.44
CA SER A 32 26.83 13.31 21.17
C SER A 32 28.20 13.78 21.63
N VAL A 33 28.96 14.51 20.82
CA VAL A 33 30.25 15.10 21.21
C VAL A 33 30.07 16.10 22.36
N LEU A 34 28.95 16.83 22.39
CA LEU A 34 28.66 17.80 23.47
C LEU A 34 28.26 17.11 24.79
N LEU A 35 27.55 16.00 24.72
CA LEU A 35 26.97 15.32 25.88
C LEU A 35 27.85 14.20 26.43
N LEU A 36 28.69 13.60 25.58
CA LEU A 36 29.51 12.44 25.94
C LEU A 36 31.02 12.75 25.77
N PRO A 37 31.88 12.18 26.60
CA PRO A 37 33.34 12.37 26.52
C PRO A 37 33.98 11.57 25.37
N ASP A 38 33.22 11.13 24.36
CA ASP A 38 33.74 10.37 23.25
C ASP A 38 33.93 11.27 22.01
N PRO A 39 35.16 11.37 21.47
CA PRO A 39 35.42 12.21 20.28
C PRO A 39 34.89 11.64 18.97
N ARG A 40 34.39 10.40 18.95
CA ARG A 40 33.96 9.71 17.73
C ARG A 40 32.62 8.99 17.91
N PRO A 41 31.49 9.70 18.00
CA PRO A 41 30.17 9.11 18.27
C PRO A 41 29.56 8.47 17.00
N ILE A 42 30.20 7.41 16.50
CA ILE A 42 29.79 6.73 15.25
C ILE A 42 28.40 6.11 15.40
N PHE A 43 28.08 5.55 16.57
CA PHE A 43 26.80 4.89 16.80
C PHE A 43 25.61 5.85 16.82
N ALA A 44 25.81 7.11 17.19
CA ALA A 44 24.77 8.13 17.09
C ALA A 44 24.39 8.39 15.64
N CYS A 45 25.37 8.48 14.73
CA CYS A 45 25.11 8.67 13.31
C CYS A 45 24.41 7.45 12.71
N ILE A 46 24.89 6.23 13.01
CA ILE A 46 24.29 4.98 12.51
C ILE A 46 22.84 4.88 12.98
N ALA A 47 22.57 5.05 14.26
CA ALA A 47 21.23 5.01 14.83
C ALA A 47 20.29 6.05 14.16
N THR A 48 20.81 7.27 13.91
CA THR A 48 20.04 8.32 13.23
C THR A 48 19.70 7.93 11.78
N LEU A 49 20.68 7.43 11.02
CA LEU A 49 20.49 7.01 9.63
C LEU A 49 19.48 5.88 9.51
N VAL A 50 19.60 4.88 10.38
CA VAL A 50 18.70 3.72 10.43
C VAL A 50 17.29 4.17 10.80
N ALA A 51 17.14 4.99 11.86
CA ALA A 51 15.84 5.45 12.32
C ALA A 51 15.13 6.36 11.29
N ILE A 52 15.83 7.29 10.62
CA ILE A 52 15.23 8.14 9.58
C ILE A 52 14.87 7.32 8.33
N GLY A 53 15.72 6.39 7.91
CA GLY A 53 15.45 5.50 6.78
C GLY A 53 14.16 4.71 6.96
N ALA A 54 13.80 4.42 8.20
CA ALA A 54 12.61 3.69 8.57
C ALA A 54 11.33 4.54 8.70
N THR A 55 11.44 5.87 8.74
CA THR A 55 10.27 6.77 8.96
C THR A 55 9.43 7.05 7.71
N HIS A 56 9.73 6.44 6.55
CA HIS A 56 8.99 6.62 5.32
C HIS A 56 8.02 5.44 5.08
N GLY A 57 6.75 5.61 5.44
CA GLY A 57 5.68 4.63 5.22
C GLY A 57 5.14 4.01 6.53
N ARG A 58 4.39 2.93 6.49
CA ARG A 58 3.86 2.10 7.65
C ARG A 58 4.89 1.85 8.78
N HIS A 59 5.82 2.73 8.99
CA HIS A 59 7.19 2.46 9.46
C HIS A 59 7.50 3.04 10.83
N ARG A 60 6.56 3.73 11.52
CA ARG A 60 6.83 4.10 12.91
C ARG A 60 7.07 2.84 13.75
N GLN A 61 6.22 1.84 13.58
CA GLN A 61 6.41 0.56 14.23
C GLN A 61 7.71 -0.11 13.76
N ARG A 62 8.01 -0.03 12.46
CA ARG A 62 9.27 -0.54 11.88
C ARG A 62 10.49 0.26 12.36
N ALA A 63 10.38 1.59 12.48
CA ALA A 63 11.44 2.43 13.05
C ALA A 63 11.69 2.09 14.53
N MET A 64 10.63 1.88 15.31
CA MET A 64 10.77 1.43 16.71
C MET A 64 11.42 0.05 16.79
N HIS A 65 11.05 -0.88 15.91
CA HIS A 65 11.68 -2.20 15.83
C HIS A 65 13.17 -2.10 15.46
N LEU A 66 13.54 -1.23 14.50
CA LEU A 66 14.95 -1.00 14.15
C LEU A 66 15.76 -0.46 15.34
N VAL A 67 15.26 0.60 15.99
CA VAL A 67 15.93 1.16 17.18
C VAL A 67 16.01 0.12 18.30
N ALA A 68 14.97 -0.66 18.53
CA ALA A 68 14.97 -1.74 19.51
C ALA A 68 16.02 -2.80 19.16
N GLY A 69 16.15 -3.19 17.87
CA GLY A 69 17.19 -4.09 17.39
C GLY A 69 18.60 -3.57 17.64
N VAL A 70 18.85 -2.29 17.32
CA VAL A 70 20.14 -1.63 17.57
C VAL A 70 20.48 -1.65 19.06
N VAL A 71 19.55 -1.20 19.91
CA VAL A 71 19.77 -1.14 21.37
C VAL A 71 20.01 -2.55 21.94
N LEU A 72 19.20 -3.54 21.50
CA LEU A 72 19.34 -4.92 21.93
C LEU A 72 20.70 -5.50 21.52
N GLY A 73 21.08 -5.32 20.25
CA GLY A 73 22.36 -5.80 19.73
C GLY A 73 23.55 -5.21 20.44
N LEU A 74 23.53 -3.89 20.69
CA LEU A 74 24.57 -3.21 21.45
C LEU A 74 24.63 -3.70 22.90
N ALA A 75 23.48 -3.87 23.57
CA ALA A 75 23.45 -4.35 24.95
C ALA A 75 24.02 -5.76 25.07
N VAL A 76 23.64 -6.67 24.16
CA VAL A 76 24.16 -8.03 24.11
C VAL A 76 25.68 -8.02 23.86
N ALA A 77 26.13 -7.23 22.89
CA ALA A 77 27.55 -7.15 22.55
C ALA A 77 28.40 -6.59 23.70
N VAL A 78 27.91 -5.58 24.37
CA VAL A 78 28.58 -4.99 25.57
C VAL A 78 28.84 -6.04 26.65
N VAL A 79 27.79 -6.80 27.02
CA VAL A 79 27.90 -7.87 28.02
C VAL A 79 28.82 -8.98 27.54
N PHE A 80 28.67 -9.39 26.27
CA PHE A 80 29.46 -10.47 25.68
C PHE A 80 30.95 -10.12 25.63
N ILE A 81 31.31 -8.95 25.15
CA ILE A 81 32.73 -8.52 25.05
C ILE A 81 33.36 -8.46 26.42
N HIS A 82 32.60 -8.01 27.43
CA HIS A 82 33.09 -7.95 28.81
C HIS A 82 33.39 -9.33 29.43
N LEU A 83 32.57 -10.32 29.09
CA LEU A 83 32.66 -11.67 29.66
C LEU A 83 33.61 -12.60 28.88
N ILE A 84 33.65 -12.48 27.56
CA ILE A 84 34.28 -13.46 26.67
C ILE A 84 35.44 -12.83 25.87
N GLY A 85 35.42 -11.51 25.71
CA GLY A 85 36.41 -10.78 24.92
C GLY A 85 36.10 -10.70 23.43
N THR A 86 37.13 -10.37 22.63
CA THR A 86 37.02 -10.13 21.20
C THR A 86 37.83 -11.15 20.39
N GLY A 87 37.40 -11.54 19.21
CA GLY A 87 38.11 -12.44 18.31
C GLY A 87 37.18 -13.00 17.18
N ALA A 88 37.77 -13.68 16.19
CA ALA A 88 37.00 -14.20 15.08
C ALA A 88 35.94 -15.28 15.47
N PRO A 89 36.27 -16.28 16.32
CA PRO A 89 35.23 -17.21 16.80
C PRO A 89 34.19 -16.53 17.69
N GLN A 90 34.59 -15.54 18.48
CA GLN A 90 33.69 -14.75 19.34
C GLN A 90 32.69 -13.96 18.49
N LEU A 91 33.08 -13.47 17.30
CA LEU A 91 32.20 -12.79 16.38
C LEU A 91 31.01 -13.68 15.97
N ALA A 92 31.28 -14.93 15.55
CA ALA A 92 30.25 -15.86 15.17
C ALA A 92 29.31 -16.18 16.34
N LEU A 93 29.86 -16.41 17.53
CA LEU A 93 29.09 -16.69 18.73
C LEU A 93 28.21 -15.51 19.16
N LEU A 94 28.76 -14.30 19.07
CA LEU A 94 28.02 -13.06 19.37
C LEU A 94 26.82 -12.85 18.42
N ILE A 95 27.01 -13.07 17.11
CA ILE A 95 25.92 -12.99 16.13
C ILE A 95 24.79 -13.98 16.48
N VAL A 96 25.14 -15.23 16.72
CA VAL A 96 24.17 -16.26 17.09
C VAL A 96 23.43 -15.87 18.38
N LEU A 97 24.14 -15.40 19.38
CA LEU A 97 23.57 -14.99 20.66
C LEU A 97 22.62 -13.80 20.49
N ALA A 98 23.05 -12.74 19.77
CA ALA A 98 22.22 -11.56 19.54
C ALA A 98 20.93 -11.88 18.78
N MET A 99 21.03 -12.70 17.72
CA MET A 99 19.86 -13.16 16.98
C MET A 99 18.94 -14.03 17.85
N SER A 100 19.48 -14.97 18.61
CA SER A 100 18.70 -15.84 19.49
C SER A 100 17.93 -15.05 20.55
N ILE A 101 18.58 -14.07 21.17
CA ILE A 101 17.93 -13.19 22.14
C ILE A 101 16.83 -12.37 21.46
N ALA A 102 17.08 -11.82 20.29
CA ALA A 102 16.06 -11.08 19.54
C ALA A 102 14.82 -11.94 19.19
N VAL A 103 15.04 -13.21 18.85
CA VAL A 103 13.94 -14.20 18.63
C VAL A 103 13.17 -14.46 19.92
N LEU A 104 13.86 -14.65 21.05
CA LEU A 104 13.21 -14.88 22.37
C LEU A 104 12.30 -13.71 22.78
N PHE A 105 12.64 -12.48 22.42
CA PHE A 105 11.79 -11.31 22.63
C PHE A 105 10.71 -11.13 21.53
N ASN A 106 10.47 -12.15 20.74
CA ASN A 106 9.49 -12.10 19.63
C ASN A 106 9.75 -10.98 18.63
N GLY A 107 11.04 -10.70 18.40
CA GLY A 107 11.47 -9.67 17.45
C GLY A 107 11.08 -10.01 16.02
N SER A 108 10.65 -9.00 15.25
CA SER A 108 10.48 -9.15 13.79
C SER A 108 11.83 -9.42 13.12
N ASP A 109 11.82 -9.96 11.88
CA ASP A 109 13.05 -10.24 11.11
C ASP A 109 14.00 -9.05 11.02
N ILE A 110 13.44 -7.83 11.06
CA ILE A 110 14.20 -6.57 11.06
C ILE A 110 14.93 -6.39 12.39
N VAL A 111 14.28 -6.66 13.53
CA VAL A 111 14.90 -6.57 14.87
C VAL A 111 16.04 -7.57 14.98
N ILE A 112 15.82 -8.80 14.49
CA ILE A 112 16.79 -9.89 14.54
C ILE A 112 18.05 -9.53 13.73
N SER A 113 17.87 -9.08 12.49
CA SER A 113 18.99 -8.71 11.62
C SER A 113 19.74 -7.49 12.13
N GLU A 114 19.03 -6.48 12.64
CA GLU A 114 19.62 -5.25 13.15
C GLU A 114 20.39 -5.47 14.45
N ALA A 115 19.89 -6.35 15.32
CA ALA A 115 20.60 -6.74 16.54
C ALA A 115 21.94 -7.43 16.21
N ALA A 116 21.94 -8.32 15.21
CA ALA A 116 23.18 -8.99 14.76
C ALA A 116 24.20 -7.99 14.18
N VAL A 117 23.73 -7.08 13.28
CA VAL A 117 24.59 -6.08 12.66
C VAL A 117 25.17 -5.12 13.68
N SER A 118 24.37 -4.63 14.61
CA SER A 118 24.80 -3.70 15.66
C SER A 118 25.79 -4.35 16.63
N ALA A 119 25.54 -5.61 16.99
CA ALA A 119 26.46 -6.39 17.83
C ALA A 119 27.81 -6.62 17.14
N MET A 120 27.78 -7.01 15.86
CA MET A 120 28.97 -7.20 15.04
C MET A 120 29.77 -5.90 14.91
N LEU A 121 29.10 -4.79 14.62
CA LEU A 121 29.75 -3.49 14.47
C LEU A 121 30.51 -3.09 15.74
N LEU A 122 29.92 -3.28 16.92
CA LEU A 122 30.58 -2.97 18.18
C LEU A 122 31.84 -3.80 18.39
N LEU A 123 31.81 -5.08 18.03
CA LEU A 123 32.97 -5.96 18.18
C LEU A 123 34.07 -5.63 17.17
N VAL A 124 33.71 -5.30 15.91
CA VAL A 124 34.68 -5.07 14.81
C VAL A 124 35.30 -3.67 14.87
N VAL A 125 34.49 -2.64 15.17
CA VAL A 125 34.99 -1.25 15.28
C VAL A 125 35.94 -1.09 16.46
N GLY A 126 35.97 -2.06 17.39
CA GLY A 126 37.00 -2.27 18.38
C GLY A 126 37.32 -1.01 19.17
N GLY A 127 36.62 -0.77 20.24
CA GLY A 127 36.97 0.27 21.19
C GLY A 127 36.95 -0.32 22.59
N GLU A 128 37.63 0.31 23.50
CA GLU A 128 37.47 0.03 24.91
C GLU A 128 35.96 0.06 25.23
N PHE A 129 35.54 -0.90 26.04
CA PHE A 129 34.21 -0.96 26.57
C PHE A 129 33.78 0.40 27.11
N SER A 130 32.87 1.08 26.45
CA SER A 130 32.28 2.31 26.94
C SER A 130 30.75 2.22 26.90
N PRO A 131 30.09 2.35 28.07
CA PRO A 131 28.62 2.46 28.10
C PRO A 131 28.09 3.63 27.28
N ASN A 132 28.98 4.56 26.90
CA ASN A 132 28.66 5.71 26.06
C ASN A 132 28.12 5.28 24.69
N ARG A 133 28.46 4.10 24.17
CA ARG A 133 27.94 3.57 22.87
C ARG A 133 26.42 3.38 22.87
N LEU A 134 25.88 2.92 23.98
CA LEU A 134 24.43 2.83 24.18
C LEU A 134 23.78 4.22 24.22
N LEU A 135 24.41 5.15 24.96
CA LEU A 135 23.94 6.54 25.03
C LEU A 135 23.99 7.22 23.64
N GLU A 136 25.04 6.98 22.85
CA GLU A 136 25.12 7.46 21.46
C GLU A 136 23.94 6.97 20.62
N ALA A 137 23.60 5.68 20.70
CA ALA A 137 22.48 5.13 19.95
C ALA A 137 21.14 5.74 20.39
N VAL A 138 20.95 5.97 21.69
CA VAL A 138 19.76 6.65 22.23
C VAL A 138 19.69 8.10 21.74
N ILE A 139 20.80 8.85 21.78
CA ILE A 139 20.89 10.22 21.28
C ILE A 139 20.54 10.25 19.77
N GLY A 140 21.13 9.35 18.99
CA GLY A 140 20.85 9.23 17.56
C GLY A 140 19.37 8.95 17.25
N GLY A 141 18.77 8.02 17.98
CA GLY A 141 17.34 7.73 17.90
C GLY A 141 16.45 8.90 18.29
N ALA A 142 16.80 9.61 19.35
CA ALA A 142 16.09 10.81 19.81
C ALA A 142 16.15 11.94 18.78
N VAL A 143 17.32 12.18 18.19
CA VAL A 143 17.50 13.18 17.12
C VAL A 143 16.68 12.80 15.90
N ALA A 144 16.71 11.54 15.47
CA ALA A 144 15.92 11.05 14.35
C ALA A 144 14.41 11.27 14.57
N LEU A 145 13.92 10.92 15.77
CA LEU A 145 12.50 11.11 16.13
C LEU A 145 12.13 12.60 16.15
N THR A 146 12.99 13.45 16.72
CA THR A 146 12.77 14.90 16.76
C THR A 146 12.68 15.48 15.36
N ILE A 147 13.56 15.07 14.45
CA ILE A 147 13.57 15.53 13.07
C ILE A 147 12.34 15.01 12.31
N ALA A 148 11.95 13.74 12.52
CA ALA A 148 10.75 13.19 11.94
C ALA A 148 9.46 13.93 12.38
N LEU A 149 9.43 14.41 13.62
CA LEU A 149 8.30 15.19 14.15
C LEU A 149 8.30 16.65 13.67
N LEU A 150 9.49 17.27 13.55
CA LEU A 150 9.60 18.69 13.14
C LEU A 150 9.53 18.88 11.62
N PHE A 151 10.06 17.92 10.86
CA PHE A 151 10.16 17.97 9.41
C PHE A 151 9.51 16.75 8.73
N PRO A 152 8.24 16.45 9.05
CA PRO A 152 7.56 15.30 8.46
C PRO A 152 7.34 15.52 6.95
N PRO A 153 7.27 14.45 6.15
CA PRO A 153 6.92 14.55 4.74
C PRO A 153 5.54 15.19 4.57
N LYS A 154 5.29 15.80 3.42
CA LYS A 154 3.97 16.37 3.08
C LYS A 154 2.98 15.22 2.87
N ALA A 155 2.17 14.94 3.90
CA ALA A 155 1.25 13.83 3.92
C ALA A 155 0.24 13.90 2.77
N ALA A 156 -0.43 15.05 2.60
CA ALA A 156 -1.42 15.28 1.56
C ALA A 156 -0.82 15.10 0.15
N LEU A 157 0.39 15.60 -0.10
CA LEU A 157 1.05 15.46 -1.40
C LEU A 157 1.44 14.00 -1.70
N THR A 158 1.85 13.24 -0.70
CA THR A 158 2.22 11.83 -0.87
C THR A 158 0.99 11.00 -1.22
N VAL A 159 -0.10 11.19 -0.48
CA VAL A 159 -1.40 10.54 -0.73
C VAL A 159 -1.95 10.94 -2.11
N SER A 160 -1.97 12.24 -2.43
CA SER A 160 -2.45 12.73 -3.73
C SER A 160 -1.70 12.12 -4.90
N ARG A 161 -0.37 11.99 -4.82
CA ARG A 161 0.43 11.37 -5.89
C ARG A 161 0.12 9.88 -6.06
N ALA A 162 -0.06 9.14 -4.98
CA ALA A 162 -0.44 7.73 -5.04
C ALA A 162 -1.85 7.58 -5.63
N ALA A 163 -2.81 8.39 -5.20
CA ALA A 163 -4.17 8.42 -5.72
C ALA A 163 -4.22 8.78 -7.22
N GLN A 164 -3.47 9.80 -7.65
CA GLN A 164 -3.36 10.18 -9.07
C GLN A 164 -2.80 9.05 -9.95
N ALA A 165 -1.88 8.23 -9.42
CA ALA A 165 -1.40 7.05 -10.13
C ALA A 165 -2.51 6.02 -10.34
N VAL A 166 -3.33 5.76 -9.31
CA VAL A 166 -4.50 4.86 -9.37
C VAL A 166 -5.52 5.40 -10.37
N PHE A 167 -5.99 6.64 -10.22
CA PHE A 167 -6.98 7.24 -11.11
C PHE A 167 -6.50 7.29 -12.57
N GLY A 168 -5.22 7.66 -12.77
CA GLY A 168 -4.63 7.69 -14.10
C GLY A 168 -4.60 6.33 -14.78
N GLN A 169 -4.36 5.26 -14.03
CA GLN A 169 -4.35 3.91 -14.59
C GLN A 169 -5.76 3.37 -14.77
N LEU A 170 -6.66 3.65 -13.82
CA LEU A 170 -8.08 3.26 -13.86
C LEU A 170 -8.80 3.91 -15.05
N GLY A 171 -8.67 5.24 -15.21
CA GLY A 171 -9.26 5.97 -16.33
C GLY A 171 -8.77 5.45 -17.68
N ARG A 172 -7.44 5.27 -17.85
CA ARG A 172 -6.88 4.71 -19.08
C ARG A 172 -7.33 3.27 -19.38
N SER A 173 -7.49 2.45 -18.33
CA SER A 173 -8.00 1.09 -18.51
C SER A 173 -9.44 1.08 -19.01
N LEU A 174 -10.30 1.93 -18.46
CA LEU A 174 -11.69 2.11 -18.92
C LEU A 174 -11.75 2.69 -20.35
N GLU A 175 -10.95 3.71 -20.67
CA GLU A 175 -10.86 4.26 -22.03
C GLU A 175 -10.47 3.20 -23.07
N ARG A 176 -9.46 2.38 -22.75
CA ARG A 176 -9.04 1.29 -23.63
C ARG A 176 -10.10 0.21 -23.77
N THR A 177 -10.80 -0.11 -22.68
CA THR A 177 -11.91 -1.06 -22.72
C THR A 177 -13.07 -0.54 -23.59
N ALA A 178 -13.43 0.75 -23.46
CA ALA A 178 -14.43 1.39 -24.33
C ALA A 178 -14.01 1.35 -25.80
N SER A 179 -12.77 1.76 -26.11
CA SER A 179 -12.23 1.74 -27.47
C SER A 179 -12.15 0.33 -28.08
N ALA A 180 -11.87 -0.69 -27.26
CA ALA A 180 -11.88 -2.08 -27.72
C ALA A 180 -13.28 -2.57 -28.06
N LEU A 181 -14.29 -2.18 -27.25
CA LEU A 181 -15.71 -2.48 -27.51
C LEU A 181 -16.22 -1.78 -28.77
N GLU A 182 -15.88 -0.52 -28.98
CA GLU A 182 -16.23 0.23 -30.20
C GLU A 182 -15.62 -0.39 -31.47
N ALA A 183 -14.35 -0.83 -31.37
CA ALA A 183 -13.63 -1.42 -32.49
C ALA A 183 -13.99 -2.91 -32.74
N GLY A 184 -14.67 -3.57 -31.79
CA GLY A 184 -14.91 -5.00 -31.85
C GLY A 184 -13.63 -5.84 -31.76
N ASP A 185 -12.57 -5.31 -31.08
CA ASP A 185 -11.21 -5.87 -31.08
C ASP A 185 -10.89 -6.61 -29.75
N PRO A 186 -10.88 -7.95 -29.76
CA PRO A 186 -10.59 -8.74 -28.56
C PRO A 186 -9.14 -8.64 -28.09
N GLU A 187 -8.16 -8.35 -28.96
CA GLU A 187 -6.76 -8.22 -28.56
C GLU A 187 -6.57 -6.92 -27.74
N ARG A 188 -7.18 -5.83 -28.19
CA ARG A 188 -7.19 -4.58 -27.42
C ARG A 188 -7.87 -4.73 -26.07
N ALA A 189 -8.98 -5.49 -26.00
CA ALA A 189 -9.65 -5.78 -24.75
C ALA A 189 -8.77 -6.63 -23.80
N GLY A 190 -8.01 -7.59 -24.33
CA GLY A 190 -7.02 -8.34 -23.59
C GLY A 190 -5.94 -7.44 -22.98
N ALA A 191 -5.40 -6.50 -23.77
CA ALA A 191 -4.42 -5.52 -23.29
C ALA A 191 -5.00 -4.59 -22.20
N ALA A 192 -6.27 -4.18 -22.32
CA ALA A 192 -6.97 -3.40 -21.29
C ALA A 192 -7.15 -4.19 -19.99
N LEU A 193 -7.45 -5.50 -20.07
CA LEU A 193 -7.53 -6.38 -18.90
C LEU A 193 -6.20 -6.52 -18.17
N GLU A 194 -5.09 -6.71 -18.89
CA GLU A 194 -3.75 -6.75 -18.26
C GLU A 194 -3.43 -5.43 -17.59
N GLN A 195 -3.80 -4.31 -18.19
CA GLN A 195 -3.64 -3.00 -17.58
C GLN A 195 -4.49 -2.84 -16.31
N ALA A 196 -5.72 -3.35 -16.30
CA ALA A 196 -6.58 -3.32 -15.13
C ALA A 196 -6.02 -4.15 -13.97
N ARG A 197 -5.34 -5.28 -14.26
CA ARG A 197 -4.68 -6.11 -13.25
C ARG A 197 -3.48 -5.40 -12.59
N ALA A 198 -2.75 -4.61 -13.35
CA ALA A 198 -1.59 -3.88 -12.85
C ALA A 198 -1.96 -2.74 -11.86
N ILE A 199 -3.25 -2.42 -11.69
CA ILE A 199 -3.70 -1.39 -10.74
C ILE A 199 -3.58 -1.88 -9.28
N ASP A 200 -3.61 -3.19 -9.02
CA ASP A 200 -3.58 -3.75 -7.67
C ASP A 200 -2.34 -3.27 -6.87
N GLU A 201 -1.16 -3.22 -7.49
CA GLU A 201 0.06 -2.69 -6.86
C GLU A 201 -0.05 -1.19 -6.52
N LEU A 202 -0.80 -0.44 -7.32
CA LEU A 202 -1.02 0.99 -7.06
C LEU A 202 -2.01 1.21 -5.91
N ILE A 203 -3.01 0.35 -5.75
CA ILE A 203 -3.94 0.37 -4.61
C ILE A 203 -3.19 0.08 -3.31
N GLU A 204 -2.31 -0.93 -3.28
CA GLU A 204 -1.46 -1.21 -2.12
C GLU A 204 -0.58 0.00 -1.77
N SER A 205 0.01 0.64 -2.79
CA SER A 205 0.80 1.85 -2.61
C SER A 205 -0.02 3.03 -2.06
N LEU A 206 -1.28 3.16 -2.47
CA LEU A 206 -2.20 4.18 -1.96
C LEU A 206 -2.60 3.89 -0.50
N ASP A 207 -2.91 2.64 -0.14
CA ASP A 207 -3.20 2.26 1.24
C ASP A 207 -2.01 2.55 2.17
N ASP A 208 -0.80 2.21 1.74
CA ASP A 208 0.42 2.53 2.49
C ASP A 208 0.64 4.05 2.65
N ALA A 209 0.36 4.82 1.60
CA ALA A 209 0.44 6.27 1.65
C ALA A 209 -0.61 6.87 2.60
N LEU A 210 -1.85 6.35 2.60
CA LEU A 210 -2.92 6.74 3.50
C LEU A 210 -2.61 6.40 4.95
N ALA A 211 -2.13 5.18 5.23
CA ALA A 211 -1.72 4.77 6.57
C ALA A 211 -0.64 5.71 7.14
N THR A 212 0.37 6.02 6.32
CA THR A 212 1.43 6.98 6.67
C THR A 212 0.90 8.39 6.85
N GLY A 213 0.03 8.83 5.93
CA GLY A 213 -0.57 10.16 5.95
C GLY A 213 -1.39 10.37 7.23
N ARG A 214 -2.26 9.43 7.59
CA ARG A 214 -3.06 9.44 8.83
C ARG A 214 -2.21 9.56 10.07
N GLU A 215 -1.13 8.77 10.15
CA GLU A 215 -0.20 8.84 11.28
C GLU A 215 0.49 10.19 11.34
N THR A 216 0.98 10.69 10.21
CA THR A 216 1.69 11.97 10.12
C THR A 216 0.81 13.15 10.57
N VAL A 217 -0.43 13.24 10.08
CA VAL A 217 -1.32 14.35 10.44
C VAL A 217 -1.85 14.27 11.88
N ARG A 218 -1.74 13.10 12.55
CA ARG A 218 -2.10 12.92 13.96
C ARG A 218 -0.95 13.25 14.90
N THR A 219 0.30 12.98 14.50
CA THR A 219 1.46 13.02 15.39
C THR A 219 2.36 14.22 15.16
N ALA A 220 2.37 14.81 13.97
CA ALA A 220 3.28 15.88 13.60
C ALA A 220 2.58 17.25 13.54
N PRO A 221 2.79 18.16 14.55
CA PRO A 221 2.11 19.46 14.60
C PRO A 221 2.21 20.30 13.32
N PRO A 222 3.34 20.34 12.58
CA PRO A 222 3.42 21.10 11.35
C PRO A 222 2.48 20.64 10.23
N ARG A 223 1.85 19.45 10.37
CA ARG A 223 0.98 18.83 9.35
C ARG A 223 -0.49 18.73 9.78
N PHE A 224 -0.88 19.30 10.90
CA PHE A 224 -2.28 19.29 11.33
C PHE A 224 -3.22 19.95 10.31
N GLY A 225 -2.74 20.95 9.57
CA GLY A 225 -3.51 21.58 8.48
C GLY A 225 -3.71 20.68 7.23
N GLU A 226 -2.98 19.57 7.12
CA GLU A 226 -3.15 18.60 6.02
C GLU A 226 -4.16 17.48 6.37
N ARG A 227 -4.79 17.53 7.55
CA ARG A 227 -5.67 16.50 8.05
C ARG A 227 -6.89 16.29 7.14
N GLU A 228 -7.58 17.36 6.80
CA GLU A 228 -8.80 17.28 6.00
C GLU A 228 -8.53 16.73 4.58
N PRO A 229 -7.51 17.19 3.82
CA PRO A 229 -7.16 16.56 2.54
C PRO A 229 -6.86 15.06 2.65
N VAL A 230 -6.14 14.61 3.69
CA VAL A 230 -5.83 13.18 3.88
C VAL A 230 -7.10 12.39 4.23
N GLU A 231 -7.95 12.92 5.13
CA GLU A 231 -9.20 12.28 5.53
C GLU A 231 -10.20 12.16 4.36
N ARG A 232 -10.17 13.07 3.39
CA ARG A 232 -11.01 13.01 2.18
C ARG A 232 -10.65 11.79 1.32
N TYR A 233 -9.36 11.55 1.09
CA TYR A 233 -8.90 10.33 0.41
C TYR A 233 -9.22 9.07 1.23
N ASP A 234 -9.06 9.14 2.54
CA ASP A 234 -9.28 8.02 3.44
C ASP A 234 -10.74 7.55 3.46
N ARG A 235 -11.70 8.49 3.52
CA ARG A 235 -13.14 8.19 3.50
C ARG A 235 -13.57 7.50 2.20
N SER A 236 -12.98 7.88 1.06
CA SER A 236 -13.36 7.37 -0.26
C SER A 236 -12.53 6.15 -0.70
N PHE A 237 -11.50 5.78 0.03
CA PHE A 237 -10.55 4.73 -0.37
C PHE A 237 -11.22 3.38 -0.64
N GLU A 238 -12.13 2.95 0.24
CA GLU A 238 -12.85 1.68 0.08
C GLU A 238 -13.65 1.63 -1.23
N GLN A 239 -14.31 2.73 -1.59
CA GLN A 239 -15.09 2.82 -2.82
C GLN A 239 -14.18 2.84 -4.07
N ILE A 240 -13.00 3.45 -3.95
CA ILE A 240 -11.99 3.45 -5.03
C ILE A 240 -11.45 2.03 -5.23
N ASP A 241 -11.13 1.28 -4.17
CA ASP A 241 -10.68 -0.11 -4.25
C ASP A 241 -11.74 -1.01 -4.88
N LEU A 242 -13.02 -0.85 -4.49
CA LEU A 242 -14.15 -1.56 -5.11
C LEU A 242 -14.29 -1.22 -6.60
N ALA A 243 -14.21 0.06 -6.98
CA ALA A 243 -14.27 0.49 -8.38
C ALA A 243 -13.13 -0.13 -9.22
N VAL A 244 -11.91 -0.24 -8.66
CA VAL A 244 -10.78 -0.91 -9.32
C VAL A 244 -11.07 -2.40 -9.52
N ARG A 245 -11.56 -3.09 -8.49
CA ARG A 245 -11.92 -4.51 -8.59
C ARG A 245 -13.02 -4.76 -9.63
N ASN A 246 -14.07 -3.93 -9.61
CA ASN A 246 -15.18 -4.02 -10.56
C ASN A 246 -14.76 -3.65 -11.99
N THR A 247 -13.85 -2.70 -12.17
CA THR A 247 -13.24 -2.40 -13.48
C THR A 247 -12.48 -3.60 -14.06
N ARG A 248 -11.77 -4.37 -13.23
CA ARG A 248 -11.11 -5.60 -13.67
C ARG A 248 -12.10 -6.68 -14.10
N VAL A 249 -13.24 -6.80 -13.41
CA VAL A 249 -14.33 -7.70 -13.79
C VAL A 249 -14.95 -7.24 -15.12
N LEU A 250 -15.20 -5.95 -15.26
CA LEU A 250 -15.72 -5.32 -16.48
C LEU A 250 -14.79 -5.59 -17.69
N ALA A 251 -13.49 -5.33 -17.55
CA ALA A 251 -12.51 -5.59 -18.61
C ALA A 251 -12.45 -7.09 -19.00
N ARG A 252 -12.61 -8.00 -18.03
CA ARG A 252 -12.69 -9.44 -18.29
C ARG A 252 -13.95 -9.81 -19.06
N HIS A 253 -15.10 -9.24 -18.70
CA HIS A 253 -16.35 -9.48 -19.42
C HIS A 253 -16.28 -8.89 -20.84
N ALA A 254 -15.75 -7.67 -21.01
CA ALA A 254 -15.56 -7.06 -22.32
C ALA A 254 -14.67 -7.93 -23.23
N HIS A 255 -13.54 -8.43 -22.72
CA HIS A 255 -12.67 -9.33 -23.47
C HIS A 255 -13.37 -10.65 -23.84
N ARG A 256 -14.21 -11.22 -22.95
CA ARG A 256 -14.96 -12.45 -23.20
C ARG A 256 -15.98 -12.25 -24.30
N VAL A 257 -16.87 -11.25 -24.20
CA VAL A 257 -17.93 -11.01 -25.16
C VAL A 257 -17.40 -10.68 -26.56
N LEU A 258 -16.27 -9.98 -26.65
CA LEU A 258 -15.59 -9.71 -27.91
C LEU A 258 -15.00 -10.99 -28.54
N ARG A 259 -14.51 -11.94 -27.75
CA ARG A 259 -14.01 -13.22 -28.23
C ARG A 259 -15.12 -14.15 -28.71
N THR A 260 -16.31 -14.10 -28.10
CA THR A 260 -17.46 -14.92 -28.50
C THR A 260 -18.28 -14.30 -29.61
N GLY A 261 -18.02 -13.02 -29.95
CA GLY A 261 -18.80 -12.30 -30.97
C GLY A 261 -20.18 -11.83 -30.47
N GLU A 262 -20.41 -11.85 -29.17
CA GLU A 262 -21.68 -11.46 -28.53
C GLU A 262 -21.71 -9.99 -28.09
N ALA A 263 -20.68 -9.23 -28.46
CA ALA A 263 -20.53 -7.83 -28.01
C ALA A 263 -21.61 -6.94 -28.64
N SER A 264 -22.38 -6.24 -27.82
CA SER A 264 -23.19 -5.10 -28.25
C SER A 264 -22.37 -3.82 -28.27
N PRO A 265 -22.30 -3.07 -29.38
CA PRO A 265 -21.58 -1.81 -29.46
C PRO A 265 -22.19 -0.73 -28.55
N ASP A 266 -23.42 -0.88 -28.12
CA ASP A 266 -24.16 0.10 -27.31
C ASP A 266 -23.59 0.28 -25.89
N VAL A 267 -22.74 -0.65 -25.40
CA VAL A 267 -22.13 -0.59 -24.07
C VAL A 267 -20.89 0.30 -24.06
N ALA A 268 -20.20 0.50 -25.17
CA ALA A 268 -18.98 1.26 -25.26
C ALA A 268 -19.13 2.73 -24.74
N PRO A 269 -20.20 3.48 -25.08
CA PRO A 269 -20.43 4.82 -24.53
C PRO A 269 -20.60 4.83 -23.00
N ALA A 270 -21.21 3.80 -22.42
CA ALA A 270 -21.37 3.67 -20.98
C ALA A 270 -20.02 3.49 -20.29
N VAL A 271 -19.14 2.64 -20.82
CA VAL A 271 -17.77 2.48 -20.32
C VAL A 271 -16.96 3.77 -20.49
N GLY A 272 -17.15 4.50 -21.60
CA GLY A 272 -16.55 5.82 -21.82
C GLY A 272 -17.01 6.86 -20.79
N ASN A 273 -18.27 6.79 -20.34
CA ASN A 273 -18.77 7.64 -19.24
C ASN A 273 -18.10 7.31 -17.91
N LEU A 274 -17.86 6.02 -17.60
CA LEU A 274 -17.09 5.63 -16.42
C LEU A 274 -15.68 6.21 -16.46
N ALA A 275 -14.99 6.14 -17.58
CA ALA A 275 -13.66 6.70 -17.73
C ALA A 275 -13.64 8.20 -17.44
N ARG A 276 -14.60 8.95 -18.01
CA ARG A 276 -14.74 10.40 -17.74
C ARG A 276 -15.08 10.68 -16.27
N SER A 277 -15.95 9.86 -15.67
CA SER A 277 -16.27 9.97 -14.24
C SER A 277 -15.02 9.83 -13.36
N VAL A 278 -14.11 8.90 -13.68
CA VAL A 278 -12.84 8.73 -12.96
C VAL A 278 -11.98 9.99 -13.06
N TRP A 279 -11.90 10.64 -14.22
CA TRP A 279 -11.12 11.89 -14.39
C TRP A 279 -11.73 13.05 -13.62
N GLU A 280 -13.07 13.20 -13.62
CA GLU A 280 -13.77 14.20 -12.81
C GLU A 280 -13.59 13.92 -11.31
N LEU A 281 -13.69 12.66 -10.88
CA LEU A 281 -13.45 12.26 -9.50
C LEU A 281 -12.01 12.58 -9.06
N ALA A 282 -11.02 12.29 -9.91
CA ALA A 282 -9.62 12.62 -9.61
C ALA A 282 -9.41 14.12 -9.40
N ALA A 283 -10.09 14.96 -10.18
CA ALA A 283 -10.03 16.40 -10.04
C ALA A 283 -10.84 16.93 -8.84
N ALA A 284 -11.88 16.21 -8.41
CA ALA A 284 -12.73 16.61 -7.29
C ALA A 284 -12.00 16.65 -5.93
N TYR A 285 -10.86 15.99 -5.81
CA TYR A 285 -10.04 16.08 -4.58
C TYR A 285 -9.42 17.47 -4.39
N ASP A 286 -9.13 18.18 -5.49
CA ASP A 286 -8.64 19.56 -5.47
C ASP A 286 -9.79 20.56 -5.62
N GLU A 287 -10.82 20.23 -6.39
CA GLU A 287 -11.99 21.05 -6.74
C GLU A 287 -13.29 20.28 -6.39
N PRO A 288 -13.77 20.30 -5.14
CA PRO A 288 -14.89 19.46 -4.68
C PRO A 288 -16.19 19.60 -5.49
N GLU A 289 -16.44 20.77 -6.12
CA GLU A 289 -17.58 20.99 -6.99
C GLU A 289 -17.62 20.04 -8.20
N ARG A 290 -16.51 19.47 -8.61
CA ARG A 290 -16.43 18.50 -9.72
C ARG A 290 -16.97 17.12 -9.34
N ALA A 291 -17.15 16.84 -8.06
CA ALA A 291 -17.75 15.59 -7.60
C ALA A 291 -19.16 15.36 -8.15
N ALA A 292 -19.95 16.42 -8.29
CA ALA A 292 -21.28 16.35 -8.93
C ALA A 292 -21.20 15.90 -10.39
N GLY A 293 -20.18 16.38 -11.14
CA GLY A 293 -19.92 15.95 -12.52
C GLY A 293 -19.50 14.47 -12.61
N ALA A 294 -18.66 14.02 -11.66
CA ALA A 294 -18.25 12.61 -11.58
C ALA A 294 -19.46 11.71 -11.34
N ARG A 295 -20.34 12.08 -10.39
CA ARG A 295 -21.57 11.36 -10.07
C ARG A 295 -22.54 11.30 -11.25
N ASP A 296 -22.77 12.41 -11.95
CA ASP A 296 -23.64 12.47 -13.12
C ASP A 296 -23.14 11.56 -14.26
N LEU A 297 -21.84 11.57 -14.55
CA LEU A 297 -21.23 10.69 -15.55
C LEU A 297 -21.35 9.21 -15.20
N ALA A 298 -21.12 8.85 -13.93
CA ALA A 298 -21.32 7.48 -13.46
C ALA A 298 -22.79 7.06 -13.53
N GLY A 299 -23.72 7.93 -13.16
CA GLY A 299 -25.16 7.71 -13.28
C GLY A 299 -25.59 7.46 -14.74
N ARG A 300 -25.09 8.26 -15.70
CA ARG A 300 -25.32 8.03 -17.12
C ARG A 300 -24.73 6.72 -17.62
N ALA A 301 -23.57 6.30 -17.09
CA ALA A 301 -23.01 4.99 -17.42
C ALA A 301 -23.91 3.85 -16.93
N ALA A 302 -24.42 3.94 -15.69
CA ALA A 302 -25.33 2.94 -15.14
C ALA A 302 -26.66 2.84 -15.92
N ALA A 303 -27.22 3.99 -16.31
CA ALA A 303 -28.46 4.06 -17.07
C ALA A 303 -28.31 3.51 -18.51
N GLY A 304 -27.15 3.69 -19.14
CA GLY A 304 -26.84 3.16 -20.46
C GLY A 304 -26.35 1.70 -20.48
N ALA A 305 -26.27 1.04 -19.34
CA ALA A 305 -25.78 -0.33 -19.23
C ALA A 305 -26.85 -1.36 -19.64
N ALA A 306 -26.48 -2.27 -20.53
CA ALA A 306 -27.36 -3.36 -20.98
C ALA A 306 -27.72 -4.33 -19.83
N PRO A 307 -28.84 -5.07 -19.90
CA PRO A 307 -29.25 -6.05 -18.88
C PRO A 307 -28.52 -7.40 -19.04
N ASP A 308 -27.18 -7.35 -19.13
CA ASP A 308 -26.31 -8.51 -19.28
C ASP A 308 -25.16 -8.44 -18.24
N ALA A 309 -24.28 -9.45 -18.24
CA ALA A 309 -23.16 -9.52 -17.30
C ALA A 309 -22.14 -8.37 -17.47
N LEU A 310 -21.97 -7.86 -18.70
CA LEU A 310 -21.11 -6.72 -18.97
C LEU A 310 -21.73 -5.43 -18.41
N GLY A 311 -23.02 -5.20 -18.70
CA GLY A 311 -23.75 -4.04 -18.17
C GLY A 311 -23.87 -4.06 -16.65
N GLU A 312 -23.97 -5.25 -16.03
CA GLU A 312 -23.92 -5.37 -14.57
C GLU A 312 -22.57 -4.89 -14.00
N SER A 313 -21.47 -5.27 -14.66
CA SER A 313 -20.14 -4.79 -14.26
C SER A 313 -20.01 -3.28 -14.43
N VAL A 314 -20.65 -2.69 -15.46
CA VAL A 314 -20.73 -1.22 -15.64
C VAL A 314 -21.51 -0.59 -14.48
N ARG A 315 -22.68 -1.13 -14.12
CA ARG A 315 -23.48 -0.62 -12.99
C ARG A 315 -22.75 -0.69 -11.68
N SER A 316 -22.12 -1.82 -11.37
CA SER A 316 -21.35 -1.99 -10.12
C SER A 316 -20.21 -0.97 -10.02
N THR A 317 -19.44 -0.79 -11.11
CA THR A 317 -18.37 0.22 -11.15
C THR A 317 -18.93 1.65 -11.02
N ALA A 318 -20.09 1.93 -11.63
CA ALA A 318 -20.74 3.23 -11.55
C ALA A 318 -21.19 3.57 -10.12
N VAL A 319 -21.77 2.60 -9.41
CA VAL A 319 -22.20 2.76 -7.99
C VAL A 319 -21.00 3.09 -7.11
N ASP A 320 -19.88 2.40 -7.27
CA ASP A 320 -18.68 2.67 -6.47
C ASP A 320 -18.13 4.08 -6.74
N LEU A 321 -18.09 4.51 -8.01
CA LEU A 321 -17.65 5.85 -8.39
C LEU A 321 -18.60 6.96 -7.87
N MET A 322 -19.93 6.70 -7.90
CA MET A 322 -20.91 7.64 -7.34
C MET A 322 -20.70 7.81 -5.85
N ARG A 323 -20.58 6.72 -5.09
CA ARG A 323 -20.31 6.74 -3.65
C ARG A 323 -18.98 7.42 -3.31
N ALA A 324 -17.94 7.14 -4.09
CA ALA A 324 -16.66 7.83 -3.93
C ALA A 324 -16.81 9.35 -4.12
N ALA A 325 -17.59 9.80 -5.12
CA ALA A 325 -17.83 11.21 -5.37
C ALA A 325 -18.60 11.89 -4.23
N GLU A 326 -19.63 11.23 -3.67
CA GLU A 326 -20.38 11.73 -2.50
C GLU A 326 -19.47 11.90 -1.27
N LEU A 327 -18.61 10.91 -1.00
CA LEU A 327 -17.64 10.97 0.10
C LEU A 327 -16.59 12.07 -0.09
N VAL A 328 -16.18 12.35 -1.33
CA VAL A 328 -15.26 13.45 -1.66
C VAL A 328 -15.94 14.81 -1.48
N ALA A 329 -17.21 14.94 -1.88
CA ALA A 329 -18.00 16.15 -1.66
C ALA A 329 -18.31 16.42 -0.18
N GLY A 330 -18.20 15.40 0.68
CA GLY A 330 -18.61 15.47 2.09
C GLY A 330 -20.12 15.39 2.27
N GLU A 331 -20.83 14.91 1.24
CA GLU A 331 -22.27 14.64 1.31
C GLU A 331 -22.53 13.33 2.06
N PRO A 332 -23.66 13.21 2.79
CA PRO A 332 -24.07 11.92 3.33
C PRO A 332 -24.29 10.95 2.16
N VAL A 333 -23.75 9.73 2.26
CA VAL A 333 -23.96 8.70 1.26
C VAL A 333 -25.44 8.36 1.22
N GLU A 334 -26.14 8.85 0.21
CA GLU A 334 -27.51 8.42 -0.07
C GLU A 334 -27.44 6.99 -0.62
N LEU A 335 -28.14 6.08 0.04
CA LEU A 335 -28.28 4.72 -0.49
C LEU A 335 -28.87 4.85 -1.91
N PRO A 336 -28.33 4.12 -2.90
CA PRO A 336 -28.90 4.09 -4.24
C PRO A 336 -30.40 3.83 -4.12
N SER A 337 -31.20 4.51 -4.95
CA SER A 337 -32.66 4.38 -4.90
C SER A 337 -33.06 2.90 -4.83
N GLU A 338 -34.09 2.60 -4.05
CA GLU A 338 -34.58 1.22 -3.82
C GLU A 338 -34.79 0.45 -5.14
N GLU A 339 -35.11 1.18 -6.23
CA GLU A 339 -35.19 0.64 -7.59
C GLU A 339 -33.85 0.14 -8.15
N LEU A 340 -32.73 0.80 -7.85
CA LEU A 340 -31.40 0.38 -8.28
C LEU A 340 -30.94 -0.85 -7.47
N LEU A 341 -31.20 -0.86 -6.15
CA LEU A 341 -30.94 -2.02 -5.28
C LEU A 341 -31.82 -3.22 -5.62
N LEU A 342 -33.10 -3.00 -5.92
CA LEU A 342 -34.02 -4.05 -6.37
C LEU A 342 -33.67 -4.56 -7.79
N GLY A 343 -33.10 -3.71 -8.63
CA GLY A 343 -32.52 -4.12 -9.92
C GLY A 343 -31.34 -5.06 -9.74
N LEU A 344 -30.42 -4.73 -8.82
CA LEU A 344 -29.26 -5.54 -8.48
C LEU A 344 -29.66 -6.87 -7.80
N ALA A 345 -30.62 -6.84 -6.87
CA ALA A 345 -31.10 -8.04 -6.17
C ALA A 345 -31.82 -9.02 -7.13
N ARG A 346 -32.69 -8.50 -8.02
CA ARG A 346 -33.38 -9.33 -9.02
C ARG A 346 -32.41 -9.95 -10.03
N HIS A 347 -31.28 -9.29 -10.31
CA HIS A 347 -30.27 -9.82 -11.20
C HIS A 347 -29.46 -10.93 -10.55
N ASP A 348 -29.11 -10.79 -9.26
CA ASP A 348 -28.42 -11.83 -8.49
C ASP A 348 -29.28 -13.10 -8.36
N GLU A 349 -30.60 -12.97 -8.16
CA GLU A 349 -31.52 -14.10 -8.20
C GLU A 349 -31.59 -14.76 -9.60
N ARG A 350 -31.60 -13.97 -10.67
CA ARG A 350 -31.59 -14.51 -12.03
C ARG A 350 -30.27 -15.19 -12.38
N LEU A 351 -29.13 -14.66 -11.92
CA LEU A 351 -27.83 -15.30 -12.11
C LEU A 351 -27.74 -16.60 -11.32
N ARG A 352 -28.24 -16.66 -10.09
CA ARG A 352 -28.32 -17.90 -9.31
C ARG A 352 -29.24 -18.91 -9.96
N ALA A 353 -30.38 -18.48 -10.45
CA ALA A 353 -31.32 -19.35 -11.20
C ALA A 353 -30.73 -19.85 -12.53
N ALA A 354 -30.00 -18.98 -13.26
CA ALA A 354 -29.32 -19.36 -14.49
C ALA A 354 -28.15 -20.32 -14.25
N ALA A 355 -27.39 -20.10 -13.18
CA ALA A 355 -26.30 -21.00 -12.75
C ALA A 355 -26.86 -22.36 -12.31
N ALA A 356 -27.96 -22.40 -11.57
CA ALA A 356 -28.65 -23.62 -11.18
C ALA A 356 -29.19 -24.38 -12.41
N ALA A 357 -29.81 -23.67 -13.37
CA ALA A 357 -30.30 -24.25 -14.62
C ALA A 357 -29.18 -24.70 -15.59
N ALA A 358 -27.99 -24.09 -15.51
CA ALA A 358 -26.80 -24.55 -16.23
C ALA A 358 -26.21 -25.81 -15.57
N ALA A 359 -26.17 -25.86 -14.25
CA ALA A 359 -25.73 -27.04 -13.48
C ALA A 359 -26.65 -28.26 -13.71
N GLU A 360 -27.97 -28.04 -13.90
CA GLU A 360 -28.91 -29.09 -14.28
C GLU A 360 -28.78 -29.56 -15.75
N ARG A 361 -28.23 -28.74 -16.65
CA ARG A 361 -28.01 -29.13 -18.08
C ARG A 361 -26.64 -29.76 -18.31
N ASP A 362 -25.65 -29.46 -17.50
CA ASP A 362 -24.30 -30.05 -17.52
C ASP A 362 -24.23 -31.33 -16.66
N THR A 363 -25.13 -32.29 -16.91
CA THR A 363 -24.85 -33.70 -16.60
C THR A 363 -23.89 -34.26 -17.65
N CYS A 364 -22.70 -33.68 -17.72
CA CYS A 364 -21.57 -34.28 -18.42
C CYS A 364 -21.03 -35.42 -17.55
N PRO A 365 -20.94 -36.68 -18.03
CA PRO A 365 -20.55 -37.85 -17.24
C PRO A 365 -19.09 -37.83 -16.77
N PHE A 366 -18.36 -36.74 -16.95
CA PHE A 366 -16.94 -36.60 -16.59
C PHE A 366 -16.71 -35.95 -15.23
N VAL A 367 -17.73 -35.46 -14.50
CA VAL A 367 -17.59 -34.85 -13.18
C VAL A 367 -17.82 -35.85 -12.03
N ALA A 368 -18.11 -37.12 -12.34
CA ALA A 368 -18.36 -38.17 -11.34
C ALA A 368 -17.10 -38.88 -10.77
N VAL A 369 -15.91 -38.30 -10.92
CA VAL A 369 -14.65 -38.94 -10.42
C VAL A 369 -13.82 -38.01 -9.51
N ILE A 370 -14.38 -36.94 -8.96
CA ILE A 370 -13.76 -36.26 -7.82
C ILE A 370 -14.74 -36.35 -6.65
N ASP A 371 -14.63 -37.49 -5.96
CA ASP A 371 -15.32 -37.76 -4.70
C ASP A 371 -14.75 -36.83 -3.61
N CYS A 372 -15.54 -35.84 -3.22
CA CYS A 372 -15.25 -34.94 -2.11
C CYS A 372 -15.46 -35.58 -0.71
N SER A 373 -15.50 -36.92 -0.61
CA SER A 373 -15.74 -37.63 0.65
C SER A 373 -14.49 -37.90 1.50
N SER A 374 -13.27 -37.50 1.05
CA SER A 374 -12.04 -37.76 1.80
C SER A 374 -11.49 -36.58 2.61
N ALA A 375 -12.24 -35.47 2.76
CA ALA A 375 -11.79 -34.29 3.50
C ALA A 375 -12.43 -34.12 4.90
N ALA A 376 -13.09 -35.14 5.43
CA ALA A 376 -13.82 -35.04 6.71
C ALA A 376 -13.37 -36.02 7.80
N GLU A 377 -12.19 -36.65 7.72
CA GLU A 377 -11.65 -37.42 8.83
C GLU A 377 -10.12 -37.34 8.91
N THR A 378 -9.64 -36.29 9.56
CA THR A 378 -8.35 -36.37 10.28
C THR A 378 -8.41 -35.47 11.50
N GLU A 379 -8.77 -36.10 12.63
CA GLU A 379 -8.52 -35.59 13.98
C GLU A 379 -7.02 -35.33 14.20
N PRO A 380 -6.66 -34.29 14.98
CA PRO A 380 -5.27 -34.05 15.35
C PRO A 380 -4.88 -35.03 16.48
N GLN A 381 -4.10 -36.04 16.16
CA GLN A 381 -3.39 -36.79 17.20
C GLN A 381 -2.20 -35.98 17.71
N ALA A 382 -2.24 -35.75 19.01
CA ALA A 382 -1.19 -35.21 19.83
C ALA A 382 0.13 -35.99 19.64
N PHE A 383 1.23 -35.28 19.38
CA PHE A 383 2.58 -35.82 19.49
C PHE A 383 3.18 -35.37 20.82
N VAL A 384 3.16 -36.27 21.81
CA VAL A 384 4.02 -36.25 22.99
C VAL A 384 5.18 -37.22 22.68
N ALA A 385 6.37 -36.68 22.56
CA ALA A 385 7.66 -37.22 23.01
C ALA A 385 8.78 -36.31 22.47
#